data_9bf7dd101a6b70e8dc0101ee811e6df8
#
_entry.id   9bf7dd101a6b70e8dc0101ee811e6df8
#
_cell.length_a   1.000
_cell.length_b   1.000
_cell.length_c   1.000
_cell.angle_alpha   90.00
_cell.angle_beta   90.00
_cell.angle_gamma   90.00
#
_symmetry.space_group_name_H-M   'P 1'
#
loop_
_entity.id
_entity.type
_entity.pdbx_description
1 polymer ?
#
loop_
_entity_poly.entity_id
_entity_poly.type
_entity_poly.pdbx_seq_one_letter_code
_entity_poly.pdbx_strand_id
1 'polypeptide(L)'
;MCDIDNPMYGPAGASFIFGPQKGADEAMVLQLDEGIRNLSRVIAQATGTDISKVPGTGAAGAMGAGMIAFFGSRLQMGIQTVLDTVRFDEIIGDADYILTGEGKLDSQSLRGKVVIGIAE
;
A
#
# COMPACT_ATOMS: atom_id res chain seq x y z
N MET A 1 5.03 -0.59 -6.71
CA MET A 1 4.17 -1.65 -6.14
C MET A 1 3.84 -1.30 -4.69
N CYS A 2 2.61 -1.52 -4.24
CA CYS A 2 2.15 -1.18 -2.90
C CYS A 2 1.10 -2.20 -2.46
N ASP A 3 1.43 -3.02 -1.46
CA ASP A 3 0.58 -4.12 -1.00
C ASP A 3 -0.25 -3.76 0.25
N ILE A 4 -0.44 -2.46 0.50
CA ILE A 4 -1.28 -1.96 1.57
C ILE A 4 -2.23 -0.89 1.04
N ASP A 5 -3.36 -0.73 1.69
CA ASP A 5 -4.41 0.24 1.37
C ASP A 5 -4.53 1.39 2.37
N ASN A 6 -3.64 1.44 3.36
CA ASN A 6 -3.69 2.44 4.42
C ASN A 6 -3.58 3.87 3.88
N PRO A 7 -4.42 4.82 4.37
CA PRO A 7 -4.33 6.23 4.03
C PRO A 7 -3.10 6.89 4.66
N MET A 8 -2.84 8.15 4.32
CA MET A 8 -1.69 8.87 4.87
C MET A 8 -1.70 8.94 6.39
N TYR A 9 -2.80 9.37 7.00
CA TYR A 9 -2.91 9.67 8.43
C TYR A 9 -4.25 9.20 9.02
N GLY A 10 -4.40 9.38 10.33
CA GLY A 10 -5.54 8.94 11.11
C GLY A 10 -5.40 7.52 11.66
N PRO A 11 -6.43 6.97 12.33
CA PRO A 11 -6.34 5.68 13.01
C PRO A 11 -5.93 4.50 12.13
N ALA A 12 -6.26 4.54 10.84
CA ALA A 12 -5.83 3.56 9.85
C ALA A 12 -4.59 4.02 9.04
N GLY A 13 -4.02 5.16 9.36
CA GLY A 13 -2.90 5.77 8.64
C GLY A 13 -1.54 5.22 9.04
N ALA A 14 -0.53 5.73 8.36
CA ALA A 14 0.86 5.26 8.45
C ALA A 14 1.39 5.23 9.88
N SER A 15 1.22 6.31 10.65
CA SER A 15 1.80 6.44 12.00
C SER A 15 1.17 5.49 12.99
N PHE A 16 -0.16 5.37 12.99
CA PHE A 16 -0.88 4.50 13.92
C PHE A 16 -0.65 3.02 13.65
N ILE A 17 -0.64 2.63 12.37
CA ILE A 17 -0.53 1.21 12.00
C ILE A 17 0.91 0.71 12.04
N PHE A 18 1.87 1.51 11.58
CA PHE A 18 3.25 1.04 11.40
C PHE A 18 4.25 1.66 12.38
N GLY A 19 3.88 2.73 13.09
CA GLY A 19 4.77 3.40 14.05
C GLY A 19 5.17 2.51 15.23
N PRO A 20 4.22 1.86 15.94
CA PRO A 20 4.51 1.06 17.12
C PRO A 20 5.52 -0.05 16.88
N GLN A 21 5.40 -0.80 15.78
CA GLN A 21 6.35 -1.87 15.44
C GLN A 21 7.77 -1.36 15.10
N LYS A 22 7.91 -0.05 14.87
CA LYS A 22 9.19 0.63 14.62
C LYS A 22 9.71 1.38 15.85
N GLY A 23 9.10 1.18 17.00
CA GLY A 23 9.51 1.74 18.29
C GLY A 23 8.89 3.08 18.67
N ALA A 24 7.89 3.56 17.93
CA ALA A 24 7.17 4.77 18.32
C ALA A 24 6.23 4.49 19.50
N ASP A 25 6.34 5.29 20.55
CA ASP A 25 5.36 5.35 21.63
C ASP A 25 4.10 6.16 21.20
N GLU A 26 3.09 6.20 22.07
CA GLU A 26 1.83 6.89 21.77
C GLU A 26 2.01 8.37 21.44
N ALA A 27 2.89 9.06 22.17
CA ALA A 27 3.14 10.48 21.94
C ALA A 27 3.84 10.71 20.60
N MET A 28 4.79 9.85 20.26
CA MET A 28 5.48 9.86 18.96
C MET A 28 4.51 9.56 17.81
N VAL A 29 3.60 8.59 17.97
CA VAL A 29 2.58 8.27 16.96
C VAL A 29 1.70 9.49 16.67
N LEU A 30 1.24 10.18 17.70
CA LEU A 30 0.42 11.40 17.55
C LEU A 30 1.20 12.52 16.83
N GLN A 31 2.45 12.74 17.24
CA GLN A 31 3.31 13.74 16.61
C GLN A 31 3.59 13.43 15.14
N LEU A 32 3.87 12.18 14.81
CA LEU A 32 4.10 11.74 13.44
C LEU A 32 2.84 11.87 12.59
N ASP A 33 1.67 11.50 13.13
CA ASP A 33 0.39 11.63 12.42
C ASP A 33 0.08 13.09 12.10
N GLU A 34 0.30 14.00 13.03
CA GLU A 34 0.11 15.44 12.81
C GLU A 34 1.09 15.98 11.75
N GLY A 35 2.34 15.52 11.78
CA GLY A 35 3.32 15.84 10.74
C GLY A 35 2.87 15.40 9.34
N ILE A 36 2.32 14.19 9.23
CA ILE A 36 1.79 13.67 7.95
C ILE A 36 0.53 14.42 7.53
N ARG A 37 -0.36 14.82 8.47
CA ARG A 37 -1.50 15.69 8.17
C ARG A 37 -1.05 17.04 7.58
N ASN A 38 -0.05 17.64 8.19
CA ASN A 38 0.50 18.90 7.69
C ASN A 38 1.09 18.72 6.28
N LEU A 39 1.85 17.66 6.05
CA LEU A 39 2.39 17.33 4.72
C LEU A 39 1.27 17.14 3.69
N SER A 40 0.21 16.41 4.03
CA SER A 40 -0.96 16.23 3.16
C SER A 40 -1.60 17.55 2.77
N ARG A 41 -1.76 18.47 3.73
CA ARG A 41 -2.31 19.80 3.46
C ARG A 41 -1.42 20.61 2.51
N VAL A 42 -0.11 20.56 2.71
CA VAL A 42 0.86 21.26 1.83
C VAL A 42 0.83 20.68 0.42
N ILE A 43 0.76 19.35 0.29
CA ILE A 43 0.61 18.68 -1.02
C ILE A 43 -0.67 19.13 -1.71
N ALA A 44 -1.80 19.12 -1.00
CA ALA A 44 -3.08 19.53 -1.57
C ALA A 44 -3.07 21.00 -2.04
N GLN A 45 -2.44 21.89 -1.27
CA GLN A 45 -2.28 23.29 -1.66
C GLN A 45 -1.40 23.45 -2.90
N ALA A 46 -0.32 22.68 -3.02
CA ALA A 46 0.63 22.79 -4.12
C ALA A 46 0.11 22.14 -5.41
N THR A 47 -0.63 21.04 -5.31
CA THR A 47 -1.09 20.25 -6.47
C THR A 47 -2.55 20.48 -6.85
N GLY A 48 -3.33 21.12 -5.97
CA GLY A 48 -4.78 21.28 -6.11
C GLY A 48 -5.57 19.99 -5.85
N THR A 49 -4.93 18.91 -5.38
CA THR A 49 -5.57 17.60 -5.21
C THR A 49 -5.28 17.04 -3.82
N ASP A 50 -6.33 16.64 -3.11
CA ASP A 50 -6.20 15.91 -1.84
C ASP A 50 -6.06 14.41 -2.11
N ILE A 51 -4.88 13.89 -1.84
CA ILE A 51 -4.54 12.47 -1.99
C ILE A 51 -4.51 11.72 -0.66
N SER A 52 -4.86 12.36 0.45
CA SER A 52 -4.69 11.81 1.80
C SER A 52 -5.40 10.49 2.05
N LYS A 53 -6.51 10.27 1.35
CA LYS A 53 -7.36 9.08 1.48
C LYS A 53 -7.19 8.08 0.34
N VAL A 54 -6.33 8.37 -0.62
CA VAL A 54 -6.05 7.42 -1.71
C VAL A 54 -5.43 6.16 -1.10
N PRO A 55 -5.95 4.96 -1.39
CA PRO A 55 -5.43 3.71 -0.87
C PRO A 55 -3.93 3.56 -1.15
N GLY A 56 -3.17 3.14 -0.12
CA GLY A 56 -1.72 2.95 -0.23
C GLY A 56 -0.87 4.21 -0.02
N THR A 57 -1.46 5.38 0.11
CA THR A 57 -0.69 6.62 0.33
C THR A 57 0.06 6.64 1.64
N GLY A 58 -0.38 5.84 2.65
CA GLY A 58 0.33 5.62 3.91
C GLY A 58 1.53 4.68 3.82
N ALA A 59 1.74 4.01 2.69
CA ALA A 59 2.84 3.07 2.53
C ALA A 59 4.20 3.72 2.81
N ALA A 60 5.05 2.97 3.53
CA ALA A 60 6.40 3.38 3.90
C ALA A 60 6.47 4.77 4.55
N GLY A 61 5.54 5.04 5.51
CA GLY A 61 5.49 6.30 6.23
C GLY A 61 5.06 7.49 5.37
N ALA A 62 4.04 7.27 4.54
CA ALA A 62 3.50 8.21 3.55
C ALA A 62 4.40 8.47 2.32
N MET A 63 5.42 7.62 2.08
CA MET A 63 6.18 7.67 0.82
C MET A 63 5.27 7.44 -0.39
N GLY A 64 4.25 6.57 -0.28
CA GLY A 64 3.26 6.36 -1.35
C GLY A 64 2.60 7.66 -1.81
N ALA A 65 2.27 8.55 -0.88
CA ALA A 65 1.74 9.87 -1.21
C ALA A 65 2.77 10.74 -1.94
N GLY A 66 4.03 10.74 -1.49
CA GLY A 66 5.11 11.45 -2.15
C GLY A 66 5.32 10.99 -3.59
N MET A 67 5.26 9.69 -3.85
CA MET A 67 5.37 9.13 -5.19
C MET A 67 4.24 9.60 -6.11
N ILE A 68 3.01 9.66 -5.61
CA ILE A 68 1.89 10.21 -6.39
C ILE A 68 2.09 11.70 -6.64
N ALA A 69 2.35 12.47 -5.57
CA ALA A 69 2.36 13.94 -5.63
C ALA A 69 3.50 14.51 -6.49
N PHE A 70 4.70 13.92 -6.39
CA PHE A 70 5.90 14.50 -7.01
C PHE A 70 6.31 13.80 -8.31
N PHE A 71 5.91 12.55 -8.51
CA PHE A 71 6.29 11.78 -9.70
C PHE A 71 5.10 11.30 -10.53
N GLY A 72 3.87 11.64 -10.16
CA GLY A 72 2.67 11.21 -10.86
C GLY A 72 2.49 9.68 -10.89
N SER A 73 3.07 8.98 -9.90
CA SER A 73 3.05 7.52 -9.86
C SER A 73 1.65 6.98 -9.60
N ARG A 74 1.38 5.78 -10.10
CA ARG A 74 0.20 4.99 -9.74
C ARG A 74 0.61 3.91 -8.75
N LEU A 75 -0.17 3.76 -7.66
CA LEU A 75 0.03 2.66 -6.71
C LEU A 75 -0.74 1.45 -7.23
N GLN A 76 -0.07 0.31 -7.28
CA GLN A 76 -0.62 -0.96 -7.77
C GLN A 76 -0.20 -2.09 -6.83
N MET A 77 -1.08 -3.08 -6.66
CA MET A 77 -0.76 -4.29 -5.91
C MET A 77 0.42 -5.01 -6.56
N GLY A 78 1.34 -5.50 -5.73
CA GLY A 78 2.56 -6.15 -6.22
C GLY A 78 2.28 -7.39 -7.01
N ILE A 79 1.38 -8.25 -6.53
CA ILE A 79 1.01 -9.49 -7.22
C ILE A 79 0.45 -9.21 -8.62
N GLN A 80 -0.51 -8.30 -8.74
CA GLN A 80 -1.10 -7.96 -10.03
C GLN A 80 -0.05 -7.42 -11.01
N THR A 81 0.82 -6.53 -10.52
CA THR A 81 1.91 -5.98 -11.35
C THR A 81 2.84 -7.07 -11.86
N VAL A 82 3.14 -8.09 -11.03
CA VAL A 82 4.00 -9.21 -11.44
C VAL A 82 3.27 -10.08 -12.46
N LEU A 83 2.03 -10.48 -12.19
CA LEU A 83 1.23 -11.34 -13.08
C LEU A 83 1.07 -10.69 -14.46
N ASP A 84 0.73 -9.40 -14.51
CA ASP A 84 0.61 -8.64 -15.76
C ASP A 84 1.96 -8.58 -16.52
N THR A 85 3.05 -8.35 -15.79
CA THR A 85 4.38 -8.21 -16.40
C THR A 85 4.85 -9.51 -17.05
N VAL A 86 4.60 -10.65 -16.42
CA VAL A 86 4.96 -11.96 -16.97
C VAL A 86 3.91 -12.51 -17.92
N ARG A 87 2.79 -11.82 -18.08
CA ARG A 87 1.63 -12.30 -18.86
C ARG A 87 1.17 -13.67 -18.38
N PHE A 88 0.90 -13.75 -17.08
CA PHE A 88 0.63 -15.02 -16.40
C PHE A 88 -0.52 -15.80 -17.05
N ASP A 89 -1.59 -15.14 -17.44
CA ASP A 89 -2.74 -15.77 -18.10
C ASP A 89 -2.37 -16.51 -19.38
N GLU A 90 -1.39 -16.00 -20.14
CA GLU A 90 -0.90 -16.68 -21.33
C GLU A 90 -0.06 -17.92 -20.96
N ILE A 91 0.65 -17.87 -19.83
CA ILE A 91 1.49 -19.00 -19.37
C ILE A 91 0.64 -20.17 -18.90
N ILE A 92 -0.48 -19.88 -18.21
CA ILE A 92 -1.33 -20.88 -17.58
C ILE A 92 -2.46 -21.41 -18.50
N GLY A 93 -2.58 -20.89 -19.73
CA GLY A 93 -3.75 -21.12 -20.60
C GLY A 93 -4.18 -22.59 -20.78
N ASP A 94 -3.25 -23.55 -20.69
CA ASP A 94 -3.51 -24.98 -20.82
C ASP A 94 -3.31 -25.75 -19.49
N ALA A 95 -3.16 -25.07 -18.36
CA ALA A 95 -2.88 -25.71 -17.08
C ALA A 95 -4.15 -26.19 -16.40
N ASP A 96 -4.22 -27.50 -16.05
CA ASP A 96 -5.29 -28.06 -15.21
C ASP A 96 -5.12 -27.71 -13.73
N TYR A 97 -3.89 -27.44 -13.28
CA TYR A 97 -3.56 -27.15 -11.89
C TYR A 97 -2.48 -26.10 -11.80
N ILE A 98 -2.63 -25.18 -10.85
CA ILE A 98 -1.63 -24.18 -10.51
C ILE A 98 -1.24 -24.40 -9.05
N LEU A 99 0.04 -24.61 -8.77
CA LEU A 99 0.58 -24.74 -7.41
C LEU A 99 1.21 -23.40 -7.00
N THR A 100 0.72 -22.84 -5.89
CA THR A 100 1.23 -21.59 -5.34
C THR A 100 1.40 -21.71 -3.84
N GLY A 101 2.15 -20.79 -3.24
CA GLY A 101 2.36 -20.77 -1.79
C GLY A 101 2.99 -19.46 -1.33
N GLU A 102 2.84 -19.21 -0.05
CA GLU A 102 3.48 -18.09 0.66
C GLU A 102 3.90 -18.53 2.06
N GLY A 103 4.72 -17.73 2.75
CA GLY A 103 5.27 -18.09 4.05
C GLY A 103 4.25 -18.29 5.15
N LYS A 104 3.08 -17.64 5.06
CA LYS A 104 1.97 -17.77 6.00
C LYS A 104 0.66 -17.35 5.36
N LEU A 105 -0.36 -18.18 5.52
CA LEU A 105 -1.74 -17.85 5.17
C LEU A 105 -2.43 -17.22 6.40
N ASP A 106 -2.76 -15.94 6.31
CA ASP A 106 -3.47 -15.20 7.35
C ASP A 106 -4.42 -14.16 6.74
N SER A 107 -4.99 -13.29 7.59
CA SER A 107 -5.91 -12.24 7.13
C SER A 107 -5.30 -11.26 6.11
N GLN A 108 -3.98 -11.17 6.02
CA GLN A 108 -3.32 -10.35 5.02
C GLN A 108 -3.28 -11.06 3.65
N SER A 109 -3.21 -12.39 3.62
CA SER A 109 -3.28 -13.16 2.37
C SER A 109 -4.61 -12.92 1.66
N LEU A 110 -5.73 -12.77 2.42
CA LEU A 110 -7.06 -12.45 1.87
C LEU A 110 -7.17 -11.05 1.24
N ARG A 111 -6.16 -10.21 1.39
CA ARG A 111 -6.09 -8.85 0.81
C ARG A 111 -5.38 -8.81 -0.55
N GLY A 112 -5.40 -9.91 -1.31
CA GLY A 112 -4.80 -9.97 -2.64
C GLY A 112 -3.27 -10.15 -2.63
N LYS A 113 -2.74 -10.95 -1.68
CA LYS A 113 -1.36 -11.44 -1.75
C LYS A 113 -1.25 -12.62 -2.71
N VAL A 114 -0.05 -13.22 -2.78
CA VAL A 114 0.34 -14.17 -3.83
C VAL A 114 -0.70 -15.28 -4.07
N VAL A 115 -1.14 -15.98 -3.01
CA VAL A 115 -2.05 -17.12 -3.16
C VAL A 115 -3.42 -16.70 -3.70
N ILE A 116 -3.98 -15.63 -3.16
CA ILE A 116 -5.29 -15.13 -3.59
C ILE A 116 -5.20 -14.47 -4.96
N GLY A 117 -4.18 -13.64 -5.20
CA GLY A 117 -4.00 -12.99 -6.49
C GLY A 117 -3.73 -13.94 -7.67
N ILE A 118 -3.27 -15.18 -7.39
CA ILE A 118 -3.15 -16.24 -8.41
C ILE A 118 -4.49 -16.96 -8.62
N ALA A 119 -5.38 -16.96 -7.62
CA ALA A 119 -6.66 -17.64 -7.66
C ALA A 119 -7.81 -16.82 -8.27
N GLU A 120 -7.62 -15.50 -8.41
CA GLU A 120 -8.55 -14.56 -9.04
C GLU A 120 -8.34 -14.48 -10.56
#